data_2d70ef5db7f6cbba0d1dcc0e263ed915
#
_entry.id   2d70ef5db7f6cbba0d1dcc0e263ed915
#
_cell.length_a   1.000
_cell.length_b   1.000
_cell.length_c   1.000
_cell.angle_alpha   90.00
_cell.angle_beta   90.00
_cell.angle_gamma   90.00
#
_symmetry.space_group_name_H-M   'P 1'
#
loop_
_entity.id
_entity.type
_entity.pdbx_description
1 polymer ?
#
loop_
_entity_poly.entity_id
_entity_poly.type
_entity_poly.pdbx_seq_one_letter_code
_entity_poly.pdbx_strand_id
1 'polypeptide(L)'
;MFQRIVVGYDDSPGARAALRMALELAAVHRSALTVVAVEEHLPHYGPVVGEIEDERSVGEAACRRWLGIAAATAEQRGIAVQAEIRSGQAARELATSAAEYAADLLILGRSGHSGIWGRFIGSTAEKAARHAACSVLVAYDNDGQADHG
;
A
#
# COMPACT_ATOMS: atom_id res chain seq x y z
N MET A 1 7.94 9.35 -17.60
CA MET A 1 6.85 10.15 -17.05
C MET A 1 6.78 10.03 -15.54
N PHE A 2 6.60 8.83 -15.00
CA PHE A 2 6.59 8.67 -13.54
C PHE A 2 8.00 8.39 -13.03
N GLN A 3 8.59 9.37 -12.36
CA GLN A 3 9.96 9.26 -11.89
C GLN A 3 10.06 8.69 -10.48
N ARG A 4 9.07 8.98 -9.65
CA ARG A 4 9.04 8.50 -8.27
C ARG A 4 7.66 7.97 -7.96
N ILE A 5 7.59 6.71 -7.61
CA ILE A 5 6.33 6.00 -7.34
C ILE A 5 6.32 5.52 -5.90
N VAL A 6 5.23 5.76 -5.21
CA VAL A 6 4.96 5.17 -3.90
C VAL A 6 3.82 4.18 -4.06
N VAL A 7 3.98 2.98 -3.52
CA VAL A 7 2.91 1.97 -3.51
C VAL A 7 2.60 1.55 -2.09
N GLY A 8 1.33 1.57 -1.73
CA GLY A 8 0.87 1.07 -0.43
C GLY A 8 0.72 -0.44 -0.48
N TYR A 9 1.19 -1.14 0.56
CA TYR A 9 1.21 -2.59 0.53
C TYR A 9 0.85 -3.20 1.88
N ASP A 10 -0.16 -4.07 1.89
CA ASP A 10 -0.60 -4.82 3.06
C ASP A 10 -0.79 -6.31 2.77
N ASP A 11 -0.19 -6.79 1.69
CA ASP A 11 -0.26 -8.17 1.21
C ASP A 11 -1.68 -8.66 0.91
N SER A 12 -2.63 -7.75 0.75
CA SER A 12 -3.96 -8.10 0.27
C SER A 12 -3.92 -8.35 -1.24
N PRO A 13 -4.95 -8.99 -1.82
CA PRO A 13 -5.02 -9.17 -3.26
C PRO A 13 -4.93 -7.85 -4.03
N GLY A 14 -5.61 -6.81 -3.56
CA GLY A 14 -5.53 -5.48 -4.17
C GLY A 14 -4.12 -4.89 -4.09
N ALA A 15 -3.46 -5.04 -2.94
CA ALA A 15 -2.09 -4.55 -2.78
C ALA A 15 -1.11 -5.30 -3.68
N ARG A 16 -1.30 -6.61 -3.85
CA ARG A 16 -0.46 -7.37 -4.76
C ARG A 16 -0.64 -6.91 -6.22
N ALA A 17 -1.88 -6.60 -6.61
CA ALA A 17 -2.14 -6.03 -7.93
C ALA A 17 -1.47 -4.66 -8.08
N ALA A 18 -1.54 -3.83 -7.03
CA ALA A 18 -0.89 -2.52 -7.03
C ALA A 18 0.63 -2.66 -7.17
N LEU A 19 1.23 -3.60 -6.45
CA LEU A 19 2.67 -3.82 -6.52
C LEU A 19 3.09 -4.29 -7.93
N ARG A 20 2.34 -5.23 -8.52
CA ARG A 20 2.65 -5.68 -9.89
C ARG A 20 2.63 -4.51 -10.87
N MET A 21 1.62 -3.65 -10.76
CA MET A 21 1.50 -2.49 -11.62
C MET A 21 2.63 -1.49 -11.39
N ALA A 22 2.97 -1.25 -10.12
CA ALA A 22 4.08 -0.37 -9.78
C ALA A 22 5.40 -0.88 -10.35
N LEU A 23 5.65 -2.19 -10.27
CA LEU A 23 6.86 -2.79 -10.80
C LEU A 23 6.92 -2.67 -12.32
N GLU A 24 5.81 -2.89 -13.01
CA GLU A 24 5.77 -2.72 -14.46
C GLU A 24 6.04 -1.28 -14.88
N LEU A 25 5.40 -0.33 -14.20
CA LEU A 25 5.63 1.08 -14.51
C LEU A 25 7.06 1.51 -14.17
N ALA A 26 7.59 1.04 -13.05
CA ALA A 26 8.96 1.36 -12.66
C ALA A 26 9.97 0.81 -13.67
N ALA A 27 9.71 -0.37 -14.22
CA ALA A 27 10.57 -0.95 -15.24
C ALA A 27 10.57 -0.11 -16.53
N VAL A 28 9.40 0.34 -16.96
CA VAL A 28 9.27 1.12 -18.20
C VAL A 28 9.87 2.51 -18.02
N HIS A 29 9.56 3.18 -16.92
CA HIS A 29 9.95 4.57 -16.70
C HIS A 29 11.25 4.73 -15.93
N ARG A 30 11.85 3.63 -15.48
CA ARG A 30 13.03 3.63 -14.62
C ARG A 30 12.79 4.47 -13.37
N SER A 31 11.63 4.25 -12.75
CA SER A 31 11.20 5.02 -11.59
C SER A 31 11.93 4.57 -10.33
N ALA A 32 12.14 5.50 -9.41
CA ALA A 32 12.44 5.15 -8.02
C ALA A 32 11.14 4.68 -7.37
N LEU A 33 11.17 3.51 -6.75
CA LEU A 33 9.97 2.90 -6.19
C LEU A 33 10.11 2.71 -4.69
N THR A 34 9.14 3.19 -3.93
CA THR A 34 9.08 3.02 -2.48
C THR A 34 7.81 2.25 -2.13
N VAL A 35 7.96 1.19 -1.35
CA VAL A 35 6.86 0.39 -0.84
C VAL A 35 6.60 0.80 0.60
N VAL A 36 5.36 1.18 0.90
CA VAL A 36 4.99 1.67 2.22
C VAL A 36 3.92 0.75 2.82
N ALA A 37 4.19 0.24 4.01
CA ALA A 37 3.20 -0.46 4.82
C ALA A 37 2.79 0.45 5.97
N VAL A 38 1.50 0.49 6.27
CA VAL A 38 0.99 1.34 7.34
C VAL A 38 0.44 0.47 8.44
N GLU A 39 0.96 0.68 9.65
CA GLU A 39 0.41 0.10 10.85
C GLU A 39 -0.74 0.96 11.31
N GLU A 40 -1.96 0.48 11.09
CA GLU A 40 -3.15 1.22 11.50
C GLU A 40 -3.50 0.92 12.94
N HIS A 41 -3.78 1.97 13.68
CA HIS A 41 -4.28 1.85 15.03
C HIS A 41 -5.79 2.06 15.02
N LEU A 42 -6.51 1.00 15.36
CA LEU A 42 -7.94 1.13 15.60
C LEU A 42 -8.14 1.90 16.91
N PRO A 43 -9.12 2.79 16.97
CA PRO A 43 -9.38 3.50 18.23
C PRO A 43 -9.75 2.50 19.31
N HIS A 44 -8.99 2.49 20.38
CA HIS A 44 -9.23 1.61 21.50
C HIS A 44 -10.10 2.28 22.54
N TYR A 45 -11.19 1.65 22.86
CA TYR A 45 -12.06 2.09 23.93
C TYR A 45 -11.73 1.35 25.24
N GLY A 46 -10.46 0.97 25.42
CA GLY A 46 -10.06 0.26 26.62
C GLY A 46 -8.78 0.84 27.23
N PRO A 47 -8.67 0.88 28.54
CA PRO A 47 -7.58 1.57 29.19
C PRO A 47 -6.32 0.73 29.43
N VAL A 48 -6.13 -0.37 28.74
CA VAL A 48 -5.00 -1.26 29.08
C VAL A 48 -3.81 -0.92 28.20
N VAL A 49 -2.85 -0.21 28.79
CA VAL A 49 -1.64 0.26 28.12
C VAL A 49 -0.80 -0.89 27.58
N GLY A 50 -0.79 -2.05 28.27
CA GLY A 50 -0.05 -3.21 27.84
C GLY A 50 -0.59 -3.84 26.55
N GLU A 51 -1.91 -3.83 26.36
CA GLU A 51 -2.51 -4.35 25.15
C GLU A 51 -2.20 -3.48 23.93
N ILE A 52 -2.12 -2.17 24.12
CA ILE A 52 -1.78 -1.23 23.04
C ILE A 52 -0.36 -1.49 22.56
N GLU A 53 0.57 -1.73 23.47
CA GLU A 53 1.96 -2.03 23.10
C GLU A 53 2.07 -3.37 22.37
N ASP A 54 1.34 -4.39 22.82
CA ASP A 54 1.34 -5.70 22.18
C ASP A 54 0.73 -5.63 20.78
N GLU A 55 -0.36 -4.89 20.60
CA GLU A 55 -0.96 -4.72 19.30
C GLU A 55 -0.06 -3.94 18.34
N ARG A 56 0.62 -2.91 18.84
CA ARG A 56 1.58 -2.16 18.03
C ARG A 56 2.72 -3.06 17.59
N SER A 57 3.22 -3.92 18.48
CA SER A 57 4.28 -4.87 18.16
C SER A 57 3.84 -5.86 17.09
N VAL A 58 2.60 -6.39 17.20
CA VAL A 58 2.05 -7.33 16.22
C VAL A 58 1.86 -6.63 14.87
N GLY A 59 1.33 -5.42 14.88
CA GLY A 59 1.15 -4.65 13.65
C GLY A 59 2.46 -4.34 12.95
N GLU A 60 3.48 -3.99 13.71
CA GLU A 60 4.80 -3.73 13.15
C GLU A 60 5.42 -5.00 12.55
N ALA A 61 5.30 -6.13 13.24
CA ALA A 61 5.80 -7.40 12.72
C ALA A 61 5.10 -7.78 11.41
N ALA A 62 3.80 -7.55 11.32
CA ALA A 62 3.04 -7.80 10.09
C ALA A 62 3.55 -6.91 8.96
N CYS A 63 3.77 -5.63 9.24
CA CYS A 63 4.28 -4.71 8.23
C CYS A 63 5.66 -5.13 7.72
N ARG A 64 6.54 -5.56 8.61
CA ARG A 64 7.86 -6.05 8.20
C ARG A 64 7.75 -7.26 7.29
N ARG A 65 6.86 -8.18 7.63
CA ARG A 65 6.64 -9.38 6.82
C ARG A 65 6.12 -8.99 5.44
N TRP A 66 5.16 -8.10 5.37
CA TRP A 66 4.61 -7.63 4.10
C TRP A 66 5.68 -6.96 3.24
N LEU A 67 6.49 -6.11 3.83
CA LEU A 67 7.55 -5.43 3.10
C LEU A 67 8.62 -6.40 2.61
N GLY A 68 8.90 -7.44 3.40
CA GLY A 68 9.80 -8.50 2.97
C GLY A 68 9.29 -9.23 1.73
N ILE A 69 7.99 -9.53 1.69
CA ILE A 69 7.35 -10.16 0.53
C ILE A 69 7.44 -9.24 -0.68
N ALA A 70 7.12 -7.96 -0.50
CA ALA A 70 7.17 -6.99 -1.59
C ALA A 70 8.58 -6.83 -2.13
N ALA A 71 9.57 -6.74 -1.26
CA ALA A 71 10.97 -6.60 -1.65
C ALA A 71 11.45 -7.82 -2.43
N ALA A 72 11.08 -9.03 -1.99
CA ALA A 72 11.44 -10.25 -2.70
C ALA A 72 10.80 -10.30 -4.09
N THR A 73 9.55 -9.87 -4.20
CA THR A 73 8.85 -9.80 -5.49
C THR A 73 9.55 -8.84 -6.44
N ALA A 74 9.96 -7.68 -5.94
CA ALA A 74 10.68 -6.69 -6.74
C ALA A 74 12.05 -7.22 -7.17
N GLU A 75 12.76 -7.89 -6.26
CA GLU A 75 14.08 -8.43 -6.55
C GLU A 75 14.01 -9.49 -7.67
N GLN A 76 12.97 -10.31 -7.71
CA GLN A 76 12.77 -11.28 -8.77
C GLN A 76 12.68 -10.63 -10.15
N ARG A 77 12.25 -9.38 -10.21
CA ARG A 77 12.16 -8.61 -11.45
C ARG A 77 13.36 -7.68 -11.66
N GLY A 78 14.36 -7.75 -10.79
CA GLY A 78 15.55 -6.93 -10.90
C GLY A 78 15.32 -5.47 -10.56
N ILE A 79 14.30 -5.16 -9.77
CA ILE A 79 13.95 -3.79 -9.41
C ILE A 79 14.30 -3.56 -7.95
N ALA A 80 15.11 -2.54 -7.68
CA ALA A 80 15.44 -2.13 -6.33
C ALA A 80 14.30 -1.25 -5.79
N VAL A 81 13.90 -1.52 -4.56
CA VAL A 81 12.85 -0.73 -3.89
C VAL A 81 13.33 -0.26 -2.54
N GLN A 82 12.82 0.88 -2.11
CA GLN A 82 12.89 1.30 -0.72
C GLN A 82 11.64 0.81 0.00
N ALA A 83 11.77 0.54 1.28
CA ALA A 83 10.65 0.05 2.08
C ALA A 83 10.54 0.90 3.35
N GLU A 84 9.33 1.26 3.73
CA GLU A 84 9.08 2.10 4.89
C GLU A 84 7.84 1.63 5.61
N ILE A 85 7.91 1.58 6.95
CA ILE A 85 6.75 1.36 7.81
C ILE A 85 6.33 2.69 8.39
N ARG A 86 5.04 3.00 8.27
CA ARG A 86 4.46 4.19 8.89
C ARG A 86 3.35 3.76 9.83
N SER A 87 3.02 4.63 10.77
CA SER A 87 2.00 4.34 11.77
C SER A 87 0.96 5.47 11.75
N GLY A 88 -0.31 5.10 11.69
CA GLY A 88 -1.40 6.07 11.68
C GLY A 88 -2.55 5.62 10.80
N GLN A 89 -3.28 6.56 10.24
CA GLN A 89 -4.36 6.27 9.31
C GLN A 89 -3.78 6.03 7.92
N ALA A 90 -4.10 4.90 7.32
CA ALA A 90 -3.46 4.47 6.08
C ALA A 90 -3.52 5.52 4.98
N ALA A 91 -4.70 6.06 4.70
CA ALA A 91 -4.86 7.03 3.62
C ALA A 91 -4.00 8.26 3.82
N ARG A 92 -3.98 8.78 5.04
CA ARG A 92 -3.20 9.97 5.37
C ARG A 92 -1.71 9.70 5.32
N GLU A 93 -1.28 8.57 5.89
CA GLU A 93 0.14 8.22 5.92
C GLU A 93 0.67 7.96 4.52
N LEU A 94 -0.11 7.34 3.66
CA LEU A 94 0.29 7.11 2.28
C LEU A 94 0.40 8.42 1.50
N ALA A 95 -0.55 9.32 1.67
CA ALA A 95 -0.50 10.63 1.03
C ALA A 95 0.71 11.44 1.53
N THR A 96 0.98 11.40 2.84
CA THR A 96 2.13 12.08 3.43
C THR A 96 3.44 11.49 2.91
N SER A 97 3.52 10.17 2.84
CA SER A 97 4.70 9.48 2.32
C SER A 97 4.97 9.89 0.87
N ALA A 98 3.94 9.91 0.04
CA ALA A 98 4.07 10.34 -1.35
C ALA A 98 4.63 11.77 -1.44
N ALA A 99 4.15 12.66 -0.58
CA ALA A 99 4.65 14.03 -0.56
C ALA A 99 6.11 14.09 -0.10
N GLU A 100 6.48 13.35 0.93
CA GLU A 100 7.84 13.34 1.46
C GLU A 100 8.85 12.79 0.45
N TYR A 101 8.46 11.78 -0.33
CA TYR A 101 9.31 11.23 -1.38
C TYR A 101 9.23 12.02 -2.68
N ALA A 102 8.46 13.09 -2.72
CA ALA A 102 8.20 13.86 -3.94
C ALA A 102 7.71 12.93 -5.07
N ALA A 103 6.80 12.03 -4.74
CA ALA A 103 6.25 11.09 -5.70
C ALA A 103 5.35 11.80 -6.70
N ASP A 104 5.42 11.36 -7.95
CA ASP A 104 4.50 11.82 -8.98
C ASP A 104 3.39 10.80 -9.23
N LEU A 105 3.44 9.65 -8.54
CA LEU A 105 2.37 8.65 -8.61
C LEU A 105 2.29 7.88 -7.29
N LEU A 106 1.10 7.76 -6.76
CA LEU A 106 0.78 6.90 -5.62
C LEU A 106 -0.13 5.78 -6.12
N ILE A 107 0.24 4.54 -5.89
CA ILE A 107 -0.52 3.38 -6.34
C ILE A 107 -1.05 2.63 -5.12
N LEU A 108 -2.33 2.32 -5.15
CA LEU A 108 -3.02 1.61 -4.08
C LEU A 108 -3.88 0.49 -4.66
N GLY A 109 -4.10 -0.54 -3.88
CA GLY A 109 -5.08 -1.54 -4.24
C GLY A 109 -6.50 -1.07 -3.89
N ARG A 110 -7.46 -1.58 -4.62
CA ARG A 110 -8.86 -1.35 -4.32
C ARG A 110 -9.24 -2.20 -3.12
N SER A 111 -9.51 -1.61 -2.00
CA SER A 111 -10.01 -2.29 -0.81
C SER A 111 -9.24 -3.55 -0.39
N GLY A 112 -8.58 -3.48 0.75
CA GLY A 112 -7.80 -4.60 1.24
C GLY A 112 -8.61 -5.78 1.71
N HIS A 113 -9.63 -5.57 2.54
CA HIS A 113 -10.25 -6.66 3.28
C HIS A 113 -11.75 -6.83 3.13
N SER A 114 -12.43 -5.94 2.43
CA SER A 114 -13.87 -6.07 2.26
C SER A 114 -14.22 -6.39 0.82
N GLY A 115 -13.90 -7.60 0.38
CA GLY A 115 -14.19 -8.05 -0.96
C GLY A 115 -15.67 -8.20 -1.28
N ILE A 116 -16.55 -7.76 -0.37
CA ILE A 116 -17.98 -7.93 -0.48
C ILE A 116 -18.59 -6.96 -1.51
N TRP A 117 -17.92 -5.85 -1.78
CA TRP A 117 -18.50 -4.80 -2.61
C TRP A 117 -17.58 -4.48 -3.80
N GLY A 118 -17.62 -5.33 -4.79
CA GLY A 118 -16.76 -5.20 -5.97
C GLY A 118 -16.94 -3.93 -6.78
N ARG A 119 -17.82 -3.04 -6.38
CA ARG A 119 -18.09 -1.80 -7.10
C ARG A 119 -17.53 -0.55 -6.42
N PHE A 120 -16.98 -0.67 -5.23
CA PHE A 120 -16.47 0.47 -4.49
C PHE A 120 -14.96 0.51 -4.55
N ILE A 121 -14.44 1.73 -4.68
CA ILE A 121 -12.98 1.95 -4.72
C ILE A 121 -12.34 1.59 -3.38
N GLY A 122 -13.09 1.60 -2.29
CA GLY A 122 -12.56 1.39 -0.96
C GLY A 122 -12.25 2.71 -0.27
N SER A 123 -12.46 2.73 1.04
CA SER A 123 -12.34 4.00 1.78
C SER A 123 -10.91 4.54 1.81
N THR A 124 -9.91 3.67 1.90
CA THR A 124 -8.51 4.09 1.91
C THR A 124 -8.10 4.74 0.60
N ALA A 125 -8.44 4.10 -0.52
CA ALA A 125 -8.09 4.64 -1.84
C ALA A 125 -8.81 5.95 -2.11
N GLU A 126 -10.09 6.06 -1.74
CA GLU A 126 -10.85 7.28 -1.92
C GLU A 126 -10.27 8.43 -1.08
N LYS A 127 -9.96 8.18 0.18
CA LYS A 127 -9.37 9.18 1.06
C LYS A 127 -7.98 9.59 0.59
N ALA A 128 -7.17 8.62 0.18
CA ALA A 128 -5.84 8.92 -0.33
C ALA A 128 -5.91 9.80 -1.57
N ALA A 129 -6.85 9.52 -2.48
CA ALA A 129 -7.04 10.32 -3.68
C ALA A 129 -7.40 11.76 -3.34
N ARG A 130 -8.18 11.99 -2.28
CA ARG A 130 -8.53 13.33 -1.85
C ARG A 130 -7.37 14.09 -1.22
N HIS A 131 -6.48 13.39 -0.54
CA HIS A 131 -5.41 14.03 0.22
C HIS A 131 -4.07 14.08 -0.51
N ALA A 132 -3.88 13.25 -1.52
CA ALA A 132 -2.61 13.20 -2.21
C ALA A 132 -2.37 14.45 -3.06
N ALA A 133 -1.11 14.89 -3.11
CA ALA A 133 -0.70 16.00 -3.95
C ALA A 133 -0.17 15.54 -5.31
N CYS A 134 -0.39 14.27 -5.66
CA CYS A 134 0.04 13.68 -6.92
C CYS A 134 -1.07 12.81 -7.50
N SER A 135 -0.85 12.29 -8.68
CA SER A 135 -1.78 11.34 -9.29
C SER A 135 -1.89 10.07 -8.45
N VAL A 136 -3.09 9.53 -8.36
CA VAL A 136 -3.35 8.31 -7.61
C VAL A 136 -3.95 7.27 -8.57
N LEU A 137 -3.35 6.10 -8.58
CA LEU A 137 -3.82 4.98 -9.39
C LEU A 137 -4.32 3.89 -8.45
N VAL A 138 -5.56 3.45 -8.69
CA VAL A 138 -6.17 2.39 -7.89
C VAL A 138 -6.15 1.11 -8.72
N ALA A 139 -5.39 0.14 -8.25
CA ALA A 139 -5.25 -1.13 -8.95
C ALA A 139 -6.34 -2.10 -8.51
N TYR A 140 -6.90 -2.79 -9.46
CA TYR A 140 -7.91 -3.81 -9.20
C TYR A 140 -7.28 -5.19 -9.25
N ASP A 141 -7.73 -6.04 -8.35
CA ASP A 141 -7.37 -7.44 -8.37
C ASP A 141 -8.24 -8.14 -9.40
N ASN A 142 -7.64 -8.49 -10.52
CA ASN A 142 -8.34 -9.16 -11.60
C ASN A 142 -8.35 -10.69 -11.46
N ASP A 143 -7.68 -11.22 -10.44
CA ASP A 143 -7.59 -12.66 -10.27
C ASP A 143 -8.97 -13.28 -9.98
N GLY A 144 -9.85 -12.53 -9.32
CA GLY A 144 -11.21 -12.97 -9.07
C GLY A 144 -12.13 -12.93 -10.28
N GLN A 145 -11.77 -12.19 -11.32
CA GLN A 145 -12.56 -12.08 -12.53
C GLN A 145 -12.19 -13.14 -13.56
N ALA A 146 -10.98 -13.66 -13.50
CA ALA A 146 -10.53 -14.70 -14.41
C ALA A 146 -11.33 -15.99 -14.23
N ASP A 147 -11.85 -16.23 -13.04
CA ASP A 147 -12.63 -17.43 -12.75
C ASP A 147 -14.08 -17.35 -13.23
N HIS A 148 -14.51 -16.20 -13.69
CA HIS A 148 -15.89 -15.99 -14.14
C HIS A 148 -16.01 -15.82 -15.65
N GLY A 149 -14.93 -15.90 -16.32
CA GLY A 149 -14.90 -15.85 -17.78
C GLY A 149 -15.08 -17.24 -18.40
#